data_bf2b5198a922595bf036d0bf730e86d1
#
_entry.id   bf2b5198a922595bf036d0bf730e86d1
#
_cell.length_a   1.000
_cell.length_b   1.000
_cell.length_c   1.000
_cell.angle_alpha   90.00
_cell.angle_beta   90.00
_cell.angle_gamma   90.00
#
_symmetry.space_group_name_H-M   'P 1'
#
loop_
_entity.id
_entity.type
_entity.pdbx_description
1 polymer ?
#
loop_
_entity_poly.entity_id
_entity_poly.type
_entity_poly.pdbx_seq_one_letter_code
_entity_poly.pdbx_strand_id
1 'polypeptide(L)'
;LNLLSEIADYFRPMREEALASGLMNPKVLGVNINTLRYQVPGGMLSNLISQLKEQGKEDKYEEVLAEVPRVRKDLGEPPLVTPSSQIVGTQAVFNVLMGERYKVATKETKDILLGKYGQTVKPFNPEVVDKVLGDDKKNAITCRPADLLEPELDKIEAEMKQWKQQDEDVLSYALFPQVATD
;
A
#
# COMPACT_ATOMS: atom_id res chain seq x y z
N LEU A 1 38.60 -0.78 6.82
CA LEU A 1 37.99 -1.98 7.43
C LEU A 1 37.90 -1.84 8.96
N ASN A 2 38.91 -1.31 9.67
CA ASN A 2 38.88 -1.18 11.13
C ASN A 2 37.68 -0.35 11.62
N LEU A 3 37.46 0.83 11.04
CA LEU A 3 36.32 1.67 11.39
C LEU A 3 34.94 0.95 11.17
N LEU A 4 34.82 0.18 10.11
CA LEU A 4 33.60 -0.60 9.87
C LEU A 4 33.40 -1.69 10.94
N SER A 5 34.49 -2.31 11.40
CA SER A 5 34.45 -3.28 12.49
C SER A 5 34.03 -2.61 13.80
N GLU A 6 34.62 -1.46 14.14
CA GLU A 6 34.25 -0.69 15.34
C GLU A 6 32.79 -0.28 15.34
N ILE A 7 32.25 0.18 14.19
CA ILE A 7 30.82 0.49 14.03
C ILE A 7 29.97 -0.76 14.23
N ALA A 8 30.34 -1.88 13.63
CA ALA A 8 29.59 -3.13 13.76
C ALA A 8 29.56 -3.63 15.22
N ASP A 9 30.70 -3.53 15.92
CA ASP A 9 30.82 -3.94 17.32
C ASP A 9 30.01 -3.04 18.27
N TYR A 10 29.92 -1.74 17.96
CA TYR A 10 29.09 -0.80 18.70
C TYR A 10 27.60 -1.11 18.56
N PHE A 11 27.10 -1.42 17.34
CA PHE A 11 25.68 -1.65 17.10
C PHE A 11 25.21 -3.10 17.38
N ARG A 12 26.12 -4.05 17.50
CA ARG A 12 25.77 -5.47 17.73
C ARG A 12 24.97 -5.68 19.02
N PRO A 13 25.34 -5.15 20.19
CA PRO A 13 24.54 -5.31 21.42
C PRO A 13 23.13 -4.69 21.27
N MET A 14 23.02 -3.53 20.64
CA MET A 14 21.72 -2.86 20.41
C MET A 14 20.82 -3.72 19.52
N ARG A 15 21.37 -4.36 18.49
CA ARG A 15 20.63 -5.28 17.63
C ARG A 15 20.17 -6.52 18.41
N GLU A 16 21.03 -7.08 19.25
CA GLU A 16 20.69 -8.25 20.08
C GLU A 16 19.57 -7.93 21.07
N GLU A 17 19.62 -6.77 21.71
CA GLU A 17 18.58 -6.27 22.60
C GLU A 17 17.26 -6.04 21.86
N ALA A 18 17.30 -5.42 20.68
CA ALA A 18 16.11 -5.19 19.85
C ALA A 18 15.46 -6.49 19.36
N LEU A 19 16.27 -7.53 19.11
CA LEU A 19 15.77 -8.87 18.78
C LEU A 19 15.13 -9.55 20.01
N ALA A 20 15.80 -9.47 21.16
CA ALA A 20 15.33 -10.09 22.41
C ALA A 20 14.02 -9.44 22.93
N SER A 21 13.90 -8.12 22.81
CA SER A 21 12.70 -7.37 23.17
C SER A 21 11.53 -7.48 22.18
N GLY A 22 11.76 -8.07 21.00
CA GLY A 22 10.77 -8.15 19.92
C GLY A 22 10.57 -6.86 19.14
N LEU A 23 11.37 -5.81 19.39
CA LEU A 23 11.37 -4.57 18.60
C LEU A 23 11.76 -4.82 17.15
N MET A 24 12.71 -5.74 16.92
CA MET A 24 13.07 -6.23 15.59
C MET A 24 12.51 -7.63 15.37
N ASN A 25 11.74 -7.79 14.30
CA ASN A 25 11.19 -9.09 13.93
C ASN A 25 12.22 -9.91 13.13
N PRO A 26 12.70 -11.07 13.63
CA PRO A 26 13.70 -11.87 12.92
C PRO A 26 13.25 -12.36 11.54
N LYS A 27 11.94 -12.50 11.29
CA LYS A 27 11.40 -12.93 10.00
C LYS A 27 11.71 -11.96 8.85
N VAL A 28 11.98 -10.68 9.15
CA VAL A 28 12.29 -9.66 8.12
C VAL A 28 13.79 -9.37 8.01
N LEU A 29 14.63 -9.99 8.85
CA LEU A 29 16.09 -9.75 8.89
C LEU A 29 16.90 -10.75 8.07
N GLY A 30 16.33 -11.90 7.75
CA GLY A 30 16.99 -12.96 6.99
C GLY A 30 16.80 -12.80 5.48
N VAL A 31 17.71 -13.40 4.72
CA VAL A 31 17.52 -13.59 3.28
C VAL A 31 16.50 -14.72 3.08
N ASN A 32 15.33 -14.38 2.56
CA ASN A 32 14.31 -15.36 2.21
C ASN A 32 14.14 -15.39 0.68
N ILE A 33 14.55 -16.46 0.04
CA ILE A 33 14.44 -16.64 -1.40
C ILE A 33 12.98 -16.59 -1.89
N ASN A 34 12.03 -16.88 -1.02
CA ASN A 34 10.60 -16.75 -1.33
C ASN A 34 10.18 -15.30 -1.61
N THR A 35 10.92 -14.32 -1.09
CA THR A 35 10.69 -12.91 -1.41
C THR A 35 10.81 -12.64 -2.91
N LEU A 36 11.77 -13.28 -3.58
CA LEU A 36 11.89 -13.21 -5.05
C LEU A 36 10.75 -13.95 -5.74
N ARG A 37 10.33 -15.09 -5.20
CA ARG A 37 9.23 -15.89 -5.74
C ARG A 37 7.88 -15.15 -5.62
N TYR A 38 7.63 -14.53 -4.50
CA TYR A 38 6.39 -13.81 -4.22
C TYR A 38 6.46 -12.34 -4.64
N GLN A 39 7.62 -11.85 -5.04
CA GLN A 39 7.85 -10.47 -5.52
C GLN A 39 7.42 -9.39 -4.51
N VAL A 40 7.51 -9.70 -3.22
CA VAL A 40 7.06 -8.83 -2.14
C VAL A 40 8.22 -8.00 -1.60
N PRO A 41 8.18 -6.66 -1.69
CA PRO A 41 9.18 -5.78 -1.08
C PRO A 41 9.25 -5.91 0.44
N GLY A 42 10.43 -5.69 1.04
CA GLY A 42 10.65 -5.87 2.49
C GLY A 42 9.69 -5.07 3.37
N GLY A 43 9.39 -3.81 3.04
CA GLY A 43 8.42 -3.00 3.76
C GLY A 43 6.99 -3.56 3.71
N MET A 44 6.61 -4.16 2.58
CA MET A 44 5.31 -4.83 2.45
C MET A 44 5.22 -6.09 3.34
N LEU A 45 6.32 -6.85 3.47
CA LEU A 45 6.38 -8.02 4.36
C LEU A 45 6.05 -7.65 5.79
N SER A 46 6.65 -6.58 6.32
CA SER A 46 6.40 -6.11 7.68
C SER A 46 4.94 -5.74 7.88
N ASN A 47 4.35 -5.03 6.92
CA ASN A 47 2.93 -4.64 6.96
C ASN A 47 2.00 -5.86 6.94
N LEU A 48 2.27 -6.86 6.11
CA LEU A 48 1.48 -8.09 6.05
C LEU A 48 1.55 -8.87 7.36
N ILE A 49 2.74 -8.99 7.94
CA ILE A 49 2.92 -9.64 9.24
C ILE A 49 2.12 -8.92 10.33
N SER A 50 2.19 -7.58 10.38
CA SER A 50 1.44 -6.79 11.36
C SER A 50 -0.07 -6.95 11.21
N GLN A 51 -0.59 -6.86 9.98
CA GLN A 51 -2.02 -7.06 9.70
C GLN A 51 -2.52 -8.46 10.12
N LEU A 52 -1.75 -9.52 9.81
CA LEU A 52 -2.11 -10.88 10.19
C LEU A 52 -2.04 -11.08 11.71
N LYS A 53 -1.08 -10.45 12.38
CA LYS A 53 -0.96 -10.49 13.84
C LYS A 53 -2.15 -9.82 14.52
N GLU A 54 -2.57 -8.63 14.04
CA GLU A 54 -3.76 -7.94 14.54
C GLU A 54 -5.03 -8.76 14.39
N GLN A 55 -5.11 -9.60 13.35
CA GLN A 55 -6.23 -10.52 13.10
C GLN A 55 -6.08 -11.88 13.81
N GLY A 56 -4.98 -12.14 14.51
CA GLY A 56 -4.69 -13.45 15.12
C GLY A 56 -4.56 -14.58 14.10
N LYS A 57 -4.06 -14.27 12.88
CA LYS A 57 -3.97 -15.18 11.72
C LYS A 57 -2.55 -15.28 11.15
N GLU A 58 -1.54 -15.26 12.04
CA GLU A 58 -0.14 -15.37 11.63
C GLU A 58 0.18 -16.70 10.92
N ASP A 59 -0.60 -17.75 11.19
CA ASP A 59 -0.54 -19.05 10.52
C ASP A 59 -0.83 -18.96 9.01
N LYS A 60 -1.54 -17.93 8.55
CA LYS A 60 -1.90 -17.70 7.15
C LYS A 60 -0.84 -16.95 6.34
N TYR A 61 0.28 -16.61 6.94
CA TYR A 61 1.32 -15.80 6.31
C TYR A 61 1.81 -16.33 4.96
N GLU A 62 2.14 -17.62 4.89
CA GLU A 62 2.63 -18.23 3.63
C GLU A 62 1.55 -18.28 2.55
N GLU A 63 0.29 -18.50 2.93
CA GLU A 63 -0.85 -18.48 1.99
C GLU A 63 -1.04 -17.07 1.41
N VAL A 64 -0.92 -16.04 2.24
CA VAL A 64 -0.99 -14.65 1.80
C VAL A 64 0.15 -14.30 0.86
N LEU A 65 1.38 -14.71 1.18
CA LEU A 65 2.52 -14.49 0.29
C LEU A 65 2.33 -15.14 -1.08
N ALA A 66 1.77 -16.35 -1.11
CA ALA A 66 1.47 -17.04 -2.37
C ALA A 66 0.34 -16.38 -3.18
N GLU A 67 -0.59 -15.68 -2.49
CA GLU A 67 -1.70 -14.98 -3.12
C GLU A 67 -1.30 -13.63 -3.72
N VAL A 68 -0.28 -12.94 -3.16
CA VAL A 68 0.19 -11.62 -3.64
C VAL A 68 0.49 -11.59 -5.15
N PRO A 69 1.28 -12.51 -5.74
CA PRO A 69 1.53 -12.51 -7.19
C PRO A 69 0.27 -12.71 -8.02
N ARG A 70 -0.69 -13.48 -7.51
CA ARG A 70 -1.96 -13.73 -8.18
C ARG A 70 -2.82 -12.49 -8.23
N VAL A 71 -2.97 -11.79 -7.09
CA VAL A 71 -3.67 -10.50 -7.03
C VAL A 71 -2.98 -9.46 -7.90
N ARG A 72 -1.64 -9.38 -7.85
CA ARG A 72 -0.87 -8.48 -8.70
C ARG A 72 -1.15 -8.71 -10.18
N LYS A 73 -1.17 -9.97 -10.62
CA LYS A 73 -1.48 -10.34 -11.99
C LYS A 73 -2.91 -9.94 -12.37
N ASP A 74 -3.89 -10.19 -11.51
CA ASP A 74 -5.29 -9.83 -11.75
C ASP A 74 -5.50 -8.32 -11.90
N LEU A 75 -4.72 -7.52 -11.15
CA LEU A 75 -4.77 -6.06 -11.17
C LEU A 75 -3.85 -5.42 -12.24
N GLY A 76 -3.45 -6.19 -13.28
CA GLY A 76 -2.69 -5.67 -14.42
C GLY A 76 -1.21 -5.42 -14.14
N GLU A 77 -0.62 -6.18 -13.22
CA GLU A 77 0.81 -6.15 -12.87
C GLU A 77 1.33 -4.75 -12.44
N PRO A 78 0.64 -4.04 -11.53
CA PRO A 78 1.15 -2.78 -11.05
C PRO A 78 2.52 -2.95 -10.39
N PRO A 79 3.40 -1.94 -10.44
CA PRO A 79 4.63 -1.96 -9.65
C PRO A 79 4.27 -1.99 -8.17
N LEU A 80 4.99 -2.83 -7.38
CA LEU A 80 4.73 -2.96 -5.93
C LEU A 80 5.47 -1.88 -5.15
N VAL A 81 5.00 -0.65 -5.28
CA VAL A 81 5.41 0.55 -4.54
C VAL A 81 4.17 1.17 -3.88
N THR A 82 4.34 2.13 -2.99
CA THR A 82 3.20 2.86 -2.39
C THR A 82 2.46 3.66 -3.48
N PRO A 83 1.11 3.59 -3.59
CA PRO A 83 0.19 2.83 -2.72
C PRO A 83 -0.14 1.41 -3.23
N SER A 84 0.24 1.03 -4.45
CA SER A 84 -0.17 -0.22 -5.10
C SER A 84 0.26 -1.48 -4.34
N SER A 85 1.43 -1.45 -3.68
CA SER A 85 1.88 -2.56 -2.83
C SER A 85 0.94 -2.82 -1.66
N GLN A 86 0.41 -1.76 -1.04
CA GLN A 86 -0.55 -1.86 0.05
C GLN A 86 -1.90 -2.41 -0.45
N ILE A 87 -2.36 -1.94 -1.59
CA ILE A 87 -3.63 -2.39 -2.19
C ILE A 87 -3.56 -3.88 -2.53
N VAL A 88 -2.51 -4.30 -3.23
CA VAL A 88 -2.30 -5.71 -3.58
C VAL A 88 -2.17 -6.59 -2.32
N GLY A 89 -1.40 -6.12 -1.33
CA GLY A 89 -1.20 -6.85 -0.08
C GLY A 89 -2.48 -7.01 0.72
N THR A 90 -3.21 -5.94 0.94
CA THR A 90 -4.48 -5.97 1.68
C THR A 90 -5.51 -6.85 0.97
N GLN A 91 -5.61 -6.76 -0.36
CA GLN A 91 -6.52 -7.62 -1.10
C GLN A 91 -6.11 -9.11 -1.01
N ALA A 92 -4.81 -9.42 -1.02
CA ALA A 92 -4.33 -10.79 -0.82
C ALA A 92 -4.69 -11.33 0.57
N VAL A 93 -4.56 -10.51 1.61
CA VAL A 93 -5.00 -10.85 2.98
C VAL A 93 -6.50 -11.16 2.99
N PHE A 94 -7.34 -10.30 2.42
CA PHE A 94 -8.78 -10.55 2.38
C PHE A 94 -9.14 -11.82 1.61
N ASN A 95 -8.51 -12.08 0.46
CA ASN A 95 -8.75 -13.29 -0.31
C ASN A 95 -8.51 -14.56 0.51
N VAL A 96 -7.43 -14.59 1.29
CA VAL A 96 -7.08 -15.74 2.14
C VAL A 96 -8.00 -15.83 3.36
N LEU A 97 -8.23 -14.72 4.07
CA LEU A 97 -9.03 -14.74 5.30
C LEU A 97 -10.51 -15.08 5.05
N MET A 98 -11.05 -14.62 3.89
CA MET A 98 -12.45 -14.90 3.52
C MET A 98 -12.64 -16.28 2.88
N GLY A 99 -11.54 -17.01 2.59
CA GLY A 99 -11.57 -18.33 1.95
C GLY A 99 -12.05 -18.30 0.49
N GLU A 100 -12.34 -17.13 -0.05
CA GLU A 100 -12.79 -16.93 -1.43
C GLU A 100 -12.19 -15.63 -1.98
N ARG A 101 -11.57 -15.74 -3.18
CA ARG A 101 -10.94 -14.60 -3.85
C ARG A 101 -11.97 -13.54 -4.25
N TYR A 102 -11.70 -12.30 -3.90
CA TYR A 102 -12.55 -11.14 -4.18
C TYR A 102 -14.00 -11.26 -3.67
N LYS A 103 -14.23 -12.06 -2.63
CA LYS A 103 -15.50 -12.04 -1.89
C LYS A 103 -15.74 -10.68 -1.23
N VAL A 104 -14.67 -10.11 -0.73
CA VAL A 104 -14.59 -8.73 -0.27
C VAL A 104 -13.51 -8.02 -1.07
N ALA A 105 -13.84 -6.94 -1.74
CA ALA A 105 -12.91 -6.07 -2.43
C ALA A 105 -12.86 -4.71 -1.72
N THR A 106 -11.65 -4.23 -1.45
CA THR A 106 -11.45 -2.90 -0.85
C THR A 106 -11.87 -1.81 -1.82
N LYS A 107 -12.13 -0.62 -1.29
CA LYS A 107 -12.38 0.57 -2.11
C LYS A 107 -11.24 0.81 -3.09
N GLU A 108 -10.01 0.70 -2.61
CA GLU A 108 -8.79 0.93 -3.39
C GLU A 108 -8.65 -0.11 -4.51
N THR A 109 -8.99 -1.38 -4.25
CA THR A 109 -9.03 -2.42 -5.29
C THR A 109 -10.04 -2.08 -6.38
N LYS A 110 -11.23 -1.61 -6.01
CA LYS A 110 -12.25 -1.13 -6.96
C LYS A 110 -11.75 0.07 -7.75
N ASP A 111 -11.12 1.01 -7.07
CA ASP A 111 -10.58 2.24 -7.68
C ASP A 111 -9.45 1.95 -8.69
N ILE A 112 -8.59 0.95 -8.46
CA ILE A 112 -7.62 0.48 -9.46
C ILE A 112 -8.35 -0.07 -10.69
N LEU A 113 -9.32 -0.96 -10.50
CA LEU A 113 -10.07 -1.58 -11.60
C LEU A 113 -10.91 -0.56 -12.38
N LEU A 114 -11.31 0.55 -11.74
CA LEU A 114 -11.96 1.69 -12.39
C LEU A 114 -10.97 2.63 -13.12
N GLY A 115 -9.67 2.35 -13.08
CA GLY A 115 -8.65 3.18 -13.75
C GLY A 115 -8.25 4.45 -13.00
N LYS A 116 -8.71 4.67 -11.75
CA LYS A 116 -8.42 5.89 -10.98
C LYS A 116 -6.95 6.02 -10.52
N TYR A 117 -6.17 4.95 -10.63
CA TYR A 117 -4.72 4.95 -10.39
C TYR A 117 -3.91 5.03 -11.70
N GLY A 118 -4.58 5.30 -12.82
CA GLY A 118 -3.94 5.37 -14.12
C GLY A 118 -3.82 4.02 -14.81
N GLN A 119 -3.00 3.98 -15.86
CA GLN A 119 -2.85 2.82 -16.72
C GLN A 119 -1.88 1.80 -16.12
N THR A 120 -2.26 0.53 -16.13
CA THR A 120 -1.42 -0.60 -15.67
C THR A 120 -0.59 -1.19 -16.81
N VAL A 121 0.44 -1.98 -16.45
CA VAL A 121 1.36 -2.61 -17.42
C VAL A 121 0.67 -3.65 -18.29
N LYS A 122 -0.27 -4.38 -17.70
CA LYS A 122 -1.08 -5.40 -18.36
C LYS A 122 -2.56 -5.07 -18.21
N PRO A 123 -3.44 -5.61 -19.06
CA PRO A 123 -4.88 -5.52 -18.83
C PRO A 123 -5.28 -6.23 -17.54
N PHE A 124 -6.34 -5.74 -16.91
CA PHE A 124 -6.95 -6.39 -15.76
C PHE A 124 -7.54 -7.76 -16.15
N ASN A 125 -7.61 -8.66 -15.17
CA ASN A 125 -8.32 -9.91 -15.34
C ASN A 125 -9.83 -9.64 -15.49
N PRO A 126 -10.46 -9.97 -16.65
CA PRO A 126 -11.85 -9.63 -16.90
C PRO A 126 -12.83 -10.30 -15.93
N GLU A 127 -12.54 -11.52 -15.47
CA GLU A 127 -13.38 -12.20 -14.46
C GLU A 127 -13.39 -11.46 -13.13
N VAL A 128 -12.24 -10.88 -12.75
CA VAL A 128 -12.12 -10.09 -11.52
C VAL A 128 -12.83 -8.74 -11.68
N VAL A 129 -12.70 -8.10 -12.84
CA VAL A 129 -13.44 -6.86 -13.15
C VAL A 129 -14.94 -7.10 -13.03
N ASP A 130 -15.46 -8.16 -13.64
CA ASP A 130 -16.88 -8.49 -13.59
C ASP A 130 -17.35 -8.83 -12.17
N LYS A 131 -16.54 -9.61 -11.42
CA LYS A 131 -16.86 -9.99 -10.04
C LYS A 131 -16.88 -8.81 -9.08
N VAL A 132 -15.90 -7.90 -9.21
CA VAL A 132 -15.69 -6.80 -8.25
C VAL A 132 -16.54 -5.58 -8.57
N LEU A 133 -16.63 -5.21 -9.84
CA LEU A 133 -17.32 -4.00 -10.28
C LEU A 133 -18.74 -4.25 -10.73
N GLY A 134 -19.06 -5.42 -11.29
CA GLY A 134 -20.39 -5.67 -11.87
C GLY A 134 -20.81 -4.54 -12.83
N ASP A 135 -21.93 -3.89 -12.56
CA ASP A 135 -22.44 -2.77 -13.37
C ASP A 135 -21.60 -1.49 -13.26
N ASP A 136 -20.79 -1.34 -12.21
CA ASP A 136 -19.93 -0.17 -12.02
C ASP A 136 -18.78 -0.10 -13.04
N LYS A 137 -18.49 -1.18 -13.76
CA LYS A 137 -17.48 -1.18 -14.83
C LYS A 137 -17.72 -0.13 -15.92
N LYS A 138 -18.96 0.32 -16.11
CA LYS A 138 -19.33 1.42 -17.02
C LYS A 138 -18.73 2.77 -16.60
N ASN A 139 -18.37 2.91 -15.33
CA ASN A 139 -17.76 4.12 -14.77
C ASN A 139 -16.22 4.10 -14.84
N ALA A 140 -15.63 3.07 -15.49
CA ALA A 140 -14.18 3.01 -15.67
C ALA A 140 -13.68 4.18 -16.52
N ILE A 141 -12.60 4.81 -16.04
CA ILE A 141 -11.94 5.92 -16.72
C ILE A 141 -10.76 5.40 -17.53
N THR A 142 -10.57 5.95 -18.72
CA THR A 142 -9.48 5.58 -19.64
C THR A 142 -8.52 6.73 -19.91
N CYS A 143 -8.86 7.93 -19.47
CA CYS A 143 -8.00 9.10 -19.50
C CYS A 143 -7.05 9.12 -18.28
N ARG A 144 -6.11 10.06 -18.27
CA ARG A 144 -5.28 10.32 -17.09
C ARG A 144 -6.16 10.84 -15.95
N PRO A 145 -6.15 10.21 -14.77
CA PRO A 145 -7.02 10.60 -13.65
C PRO A 145 -6.89 12.07 -13.24
N ALA A 146 -5.68 12.63 -13.33
CA ALA A 146 -5.43 14.02 -13.00
C ALA A 146 -6.16 15.03 -13.93
N ASP A 147 -6.54 14.60 -15.13
CA ASP A 147 -7.27 15.46 -16.08
C ASP A 147 -8.75 15.63 -15.69
N LEU A 148 -9.21 14.83 -14.73
CA LEU A 148 -10.58 14.90 -14.18
C LEU A 148 -10.66 15.74 -12.89
N LEU A 149 -9.53 16.23 -12.39
CA LEU A 149 -9.50 17.05 -11.19
C LEU A 149 -9.91 18.48 -11.53
N GLU A 150 -10.86 19.01 -10.80
CA GLU A 150 -11.22 20.42 -10.87
C GLU A 150 -10.18 21.27 -10.14
N PRO A 151 -9.84 22.47 -10.64
CA PRO A 151 -8.97 23.42 -9.94
C PRO A 151 -9.60 23.83 -8.60
N GLU A 152 -8.88 23.65 -7.50
CA GLU A 152 -9.39 23.93 -6.15
C GLU A 152 -8.67 25.11 -5.46
N LEU A 153 -7.52 25.57 -5.96
CA LEU A 153 -6.71 26.57 -5.27
C LEU A 153 -7.44 27.87 -5.00
N ASP A 154 -8.17 28.40 -5.97
CA ASP A 154 -8.92 29.67 -5.80
C ASP A 154 -9.99 29.55 -4.72
N LYS A 155 -10.66 28.40 -4.64
CA LYS A 155 -11.64 28.11 -3.60
C LYS A 155 -10.98 28.02 -2.23
N ILE A 156 -9.88 27.30 -2.13
CA ILE A 156 -9.11 27.11 -0.90
C ILE A 156 -8.55 28.44 -0.43
N GLU A 157 -8.03 29.27 -1.33
CA GLU A 157 -7.55 30.62 -1.00
C GLU A 157 -8.67 31.51 -0.42
N ALA A 158 -9.86 31.43 -1.00
CA ALA A 158 -11.01 32.15 -0.50
C ALA A 158 -11.44 31.67 0.91
N GLU A 159 -11.41 30.37 1.16
CA GLU A 159 -11.69 29.77 2.47
C GLU A 159 -10.65 30.18 3.53
N MET A 160 -9.37 30.23 3.13
CA MET A 160 -8.24 30.56 4.00
C MET A 160 -8.03 32.05 4.26
N LYS A 161 -8.80 32.94 3.66
CA LYS A 161 -8.59 34.38 3.66
C LYS A 161 -8.34 34.98 5.05
N GLN A 162 -8.97 34.45 6.09
CA GLN A 162 -8.83 34.97 7.47
C GLN A 162 -7.59 34.42 8.21
N TRP A 163 -7.02 33.29 7.78
CA TRP A 163 -5.84 32.66 8.41
C TRP A 163 -4.57 32.82 7.57
N LYS A 164 -4.72 33.09 6.25
CA LYS A 164 -3.59 33.21 5.31
C LYS A 164 -2.67 34.35 5.71
N GLN A 165 -1.40 34.04 5.94
CA GLN A 165 -0.30 34.99 6.14
C GLN A 165 0.66 34.98 4.93
N GLN A 166 0.82 33.83 4.28
CA GLN A 166 1.68 33.58 3.13
C GLN A 166 1.04 32.56 2.19
N ASP A 167 1.59 32.38 0.98
CA ASP A 167 0.99 31.47 -0.02
C ASP A 167 1.09 29.99 0.39
N GLU A 168 2.14 29.63 1.14
CA GLU A 168 2.33 28.28 1.68
C GLU A 168 1.22 27.85 2.63
N ASP A 169 0.53 28.77 3.28
CA ASP A 169 -0.59 28.46 4.16
C ASP A 169 -1.77 27.85 3.39
N VAL A 170 -2.01 28.34 2.16
CA VAL A 170 -3.03 27.80 1.26
C VAL A 170 -2.69 26.35 0.88
N LEU A 171 -1.42 26.08 0.61
CA LEU A 171 -0.94 24.73 0.28
C LEU A 171 -1.01 23.80 1.48
N SER A 172 -0.66 24.30 2.67
CA SER A 172 -0.76 23.56 3.93
C SER A 172 -2.21 23.17 4.23
N TYR A 173 -3.15 24.08 4.02
CA TYR A 173 -4.57 23.80 4.19
C TYR A 173 -5.08 22.81 3.12
N ALA A 174 -4.66 22.94 1.87
CA ALA A 174 -5.03 22.01 0.81
C ALA A 174 -4.63 20.56 1.14
N LEU A 175 -3.48 20.37 1.81
CA LEU A 175 -2.96 19.06 2.18
C LEU A 175 -3.50 18.57 3.54
N PHE A 176 -3.66 19.46 4.50
CA PHE A 176 -3.97 19.16 5.90
C PHE A 176 -5.02 20.12 6.49
N PRO A 177 -6.27 20.14 5.97
CA PRO A 177 -7.25 21.16 6.34
C PRO A 177 -7.60 21.19 7.83
N GLN A 178 -7.54 20.04 8.52
CA GLN A 178 -7.87 19.96 9.95
C GLN A 178 -6.76 20.49 10.86
N VAL A 179 -5.51 20.52 10.38
CA VAL A 179 -4.34 20.94 11.18
C VAL A 179 -3.94 22.38 10.88
N ALA A 180 -4.22 22.85 9.68
CA ALA A 180 -3.78 24.17 9.23
C ALA A 180 -4.57 25.34 9.82
N THR A 181 -5.68 25.07 10.52
CA THR A 181 -6.53 26.07 11.17
C THR A 181 -6.51 26.01 12.70
N ASP A 182 -5.76 25.07 13.27
CA ASP A 182 -5.49 24.96 14.70
C ASP A 182 -4.34 25.90 15.14
#